data_2a22e86d775bc00362e5463195ff582d
#
_entry.id   2a22e86d775bc00362e5463195ff582d
#
_cell.length_a   1.000
_cell.length_b   1.000
_cell.length_c   1.000
_cell.angle_alpha   90.00
_cell.angle_beta   90.00
_cell.angle_gamma   90.00
#
_symmetry.space_group_name_H-M   'P 1'
#
loop_
_entity.id
_entity.type
_entity.pdbx_description
1 polymer ?
#
loop_
_entity_poly.entity_id
_entity_poly.type
_entity_poly.pdbx_seq_one_letter_code
_entity_poly.pdbx_strand_id
1 'polypeptide(L)'
;IYWIFGFLRMGTSGMTSQAYGQHDLNEITRLLLRSVGVGLFIALCLLILQYPILKLAFTLIQTTPEVEQLATTYFYICIWGAPATLGLYGFAGWFIGMQNSRFPMYIAITQNIVNIVASLSFVYLLDMKVAGVATGTLIAQYAGFFMAILLYMRYYSALRKRIVWKEIIQKQAMYRFFQVNRD
;
A
#
# COMPACT_ATOMS: atom_id res chain seq x y z
N ILE A 1 7.55 -7.22 6.22
CA ILE A 1 8.26 -6.32 5.29
C ILE A 1 7.51 -5.00 5.15
N TYR A 2 6.20 -4.99 4.85
CA TYR A 2 5.43 -3.76 4.57
C TYR A 2 5.34 -2.79 5.76
N TRP A 3 5.41 -3.26 6.99
CA TRP A 3 5.33 -2.43 8.19
C TRP A 3 6.42 -1.33 8.23
N ILE A 4 7.60 -1.62 7.72
CA ILE A 4 8.72 -0.66 7.64
C ILE A 4 8.31 0.59 6.83
N PHE A 5 7.43 0.44 5.85
CA PHE A 5 6.96 1.54 5.00
C PHE A 5 5.75 2.30 5.58
N GLY A 6 5.39 2.06 6.84
CA GLY A 6 4.33 2.79 7.52
C GLY A 6 4.57 4.31 7.61
N PHE A 7 5.84 4.74 7.53
CA PHE A 7 6.21 6.16 7.43
C PHE A 7 5.55 6.86 6.25
N LEU A 8 5.36 6.16 5.11
CA LEU A 8 4.71 6.73 3.93
C LEU A 8 3.27 7.18 4.24
N ARG A 9 2.53 6.40 5.04
CA ARG A 9 1.18 6.77 5.50
C ARG A 9 1.22 7.96 6.44
N MET A 10 2.16 7.98 7.41
CA MET A 10 2.26 9.03 8.41
C MET A 10 2.67 10.37 7.79
N GLY A 11 3.73 10.39 6.98
CA GLY A 11 4.20 11.59 6.31
C GLY A 11 3.18 12.14 5.31
N THR A 12 2.51 11.27 4.54
CA THR A 12 1.45 11.70 3.63
C THR A 12 0.29 12.33 4.41
N SER A 13 -0.11 11.77 5.55
CA SER A 13 -1.17 12.33 6.38
C SER A 13 -0.81 13.71 6.92
N GLY A 14 0.41 13.90 7.43
CA GLY A 14 0.89 15.17 7.95
C GLY A 14 0.94 16.27 6.89
N MET A 15 1.53 15.98 5.74
CA MET A 15 1.61 16.97 4.64
C MET A 15 0.23 17.31 4.06
N THR A 16 -0.62 16.29 3.91
CA THR A 16 -1.97 16.50 3.37
C THR A 16 -2.83 17.34 4.31
N SER A 17 -2.73 17.14 5.63
CA SER A 17 -3.47 17.93 6.62
C SER A 17 -3.01 19.40 6.63
N GLN A 18 -1.72 19.68 6.43
CA GLN A 18 -1.20 21.04 6.28
C GLN A 18 -1.76 21.70 5.02
N ALA A 19 -1.70 21.04 3.87
CA ALA A 19 -2.24 21.56 2.61
C ALA A 19 -3.77 21.75 2.69
N TYR A 20 -4.46 20.86 3.40
CA TYR A 20 -5.90 20.96 3.64
C TYR A 20 -6.25 22.19 4.48
N GLY A 21 -5.50 22.45 5.57
CA GLY A 21 -5.67 23.65 6.39
C GLY A 21 -5.38 24.96 5.63
N GLN A 22 -4.52 24.92 4.63
CA GLN A 22 -4.20 26.05 3.74
C GLN A 22 -5.18 26.16 2.55
N HIS A 23 -6.16 25.27 2.43
CA HIS A 23 -7.09 25.17 1.29
C HIS A 23 -6.40 25.04 -0.08
N ASP A 24 -5.16 24.53 -0.13
CA ASP A 24 -4.43 24.31 -1.37
C ASP A 24 -4.82 22.98 -2.02
N LEU A 25 -5.90 23.01 -2.79
CA LEU A 25 -6.44 21.84 -3.49
C LEU A 25 -5.45 21.27 -4.53
N ASN A 26 -4.55 22.09 -5.06
CA ASN A 26 -3.55 21.62 -6.02
C ASN A 26 -2.47 20.79 -5.32
N GLU A 27 -1.96 21.30 -4.19
CA GLU A 27 -0.96 20.55 -3.40
C GLU A 27 -1.55 19.28 -2.79
N ILE A 28 -2.80 19.30 -2.32
CA ILE A 28 -3.53 18.11 -1.86
C ILE A 28 -3.52 17.02 -2.93
N THR A 29 -3.82 17.37 -4.19
CA THR A 29 -3.85 16.41 -5.29
C THR A 29 -2.45 15.90 -5.63
N ARG A 30 -1.45 16.78 -5.64
CA ARG A 30 -0.05 16.41 -5.89
C ARG A 30 0.50 15.45 -4.83
N LEU A 31 0.17 15.68 -3.55
CA LEU A 31 0.59 14.82 -2.44
C LEU A 31 0.05 13.40 -2.58
N LEU A 32 -1.21 13.23 -2.99
CA LEU A 32 -1.76 11.90 -3.27
C LEU A 32 -0.95 11.19 -4.36
N LEU A 33 -0.73 11.86 -5.49
CA LEU A 33 -0.03 11.27 -6.63
C LEU A 33 1.43 10.97 -6.33
N ARG A 34 2.11 11.84 -5.56
CA ARG A 34 3.48 11.60 -5.09
C ARG A 34 3.55 10.39 -4.16
N SER A 35 2.68 10.33 -3.16
CA SER A 35 2.71 9.24 -2.17
C SER A 35 2.38 7.89 -2.81
N VAL A 36 1.36 7.82 -3.66
CA VAL A 36 1.02 6.61 -4.40
C VAL A 36 2.14 6.24 -5.39
N GLY A 37 2.69 7.22 -6.10
CA GLY A 37 3.81 7.01 -7.03
C GLY A 37 5.07 6.48 -6.35
N VAL A 38 5.45 7.06 -5.21
CA VAL A 38 6.57 6.57 -4.39
C VAL A 38 6.28 5.17 -3.86
N GLY A 39 5.06 4.90 -3.37
CA GLY A 39 4.64 3.58 -2.92
C GLY A 39 4.75 2.53 -4.03
N LEU A 40 4.27 2.82 -5.23
CA LEU A 40 4.38 1.93 -6.39
C LEU A 40 5.82 1.73 -6.85
N PHE A 41 6.66 2.77 -6.81
CA PHE A 41 8.09 2.66 -7.11
C PHE A 41 8.81 1.74 -6.12
N ILE A 42 8.57 1.90 -4.81
CA ILE A 42 9.11 1.02 -3.78
C ILE A 42 8.61 -0.42 -3.98
N ALA A 43 7.33 -0.60 -4.32
CA ALA A 43 6.77 -1.91 -4.62
C ALA A 43 7.48 -2.59 -5.79
N LEU A 44 7.76 -1.84 -6.85
CA LEU A 44 8.51 -2.35 -8.00
C LEU A 44 9.94 -2.77 -7.59
N CYS A 45 10.62 -1.97 -6.78
CA CYS A 45 11.93 -2.35 -6.24
C CYS A 45 11.87 -3.64 -5.41
N LEU A 46 10.84 -3.80 -4.57
CA LEU A 46 10.64 -5.03 -3.79
C LEU A 46 10.38 -6.24 -4.67
N LEU A 47 9.61 -6.10 -5.75
CA LEU A 47 9.37 -7.17 -6.72
C LEU A 47 10.65 -7.56 -7.47
N ILE A 48 11.49 -6.61 -7.85
CA ILE A 48 12.79 -6.88 -8.48
C ILE A 48 13.74 -7.57 -7.50
N LEU A 49 13.77 -7.11 -6.26
CA LEU A 49 14.65 -7.59 -5.20
C LEU A 49 14.11 -8.80 -4.43
N GLN A 50 12.98 -9.40 -4.84
CA GLN A 50 12.33 -10.49 -4.09
C GLN A 50 13.28 -11.67 -3.82
N TYR A 51 14.09 -12.07 -4.80
CA TYR A 51 15.03 -13.18 -4.66
C TYR A 51 16.14 -12.90 -3.63
N PRO A 52 16.92 -11.78 -3.73
CA PRO A 52 17.94 -11.47 -2.72
C PRO A 52 17.36 -11.22 -1.32
N ILE A 53 16.15 -10.67 -1.20
CA ILE A 53 15.48 -10.47 0.09
C ILE A 53 15.18 -11.82 0.75
N LEU A 54 14.64 -12.78 0.00
CA LEU A 54 14.34 -14.11 0.52
C LEU A 54 15.62 -14.86 0.95
N LYS A 55 16.65 -14.81 0.11
CA LYS A 55 17.94 -15.44 0.40
C LYS A 55 18.57 -14.86 1.67
N LEU A 56 18.56 -13.53 1.82
CA LEU A 56 19.07 -12.88 3.02
C LEU A 56 18.26 -13.26 4.27
N ALA A 57 16.93 -13.34 4.17
CA ALA A 57 16.08 -13.75 5.28
C ALA A 57 16.43 -15.15 5.78
N PHE A 58 16.60 -16.14 4.91
CA PHE A 58 16.97 -17.49 5.30
C PHE A 58 18.43 -17.65 5.73
N THR A 59 19.32 -16.74 5.34
CA THR A 59 20.70 -16.70 5.88
C THR A 59 20.69 -16.24 7.34
N LEU A 60 19.78 -15.35 7.71
CA LEU A 60 19.67 -14.82 9.07
C LEU A 60 18.82 -15.69 10.00
N ILE A 61 17.84 -16.39 9.46
CA ILE A 61 16.87 -17.19 10.21
C ILE A 61 17.10 -18.66 9.89
N GLN A 62 17.65 -19.40 10.85
CA GLN A 62 17.79 -20.87 10.72
C GLN A 62 16.43 -21.53 10.92
N THR A 63 15.96 -22.25 9.92
CA THR A 63 14.69 -22.98 9.94
C THR A 63 14.84 -24.40 9.45
N THR A 64 13.80 -25.22 9.69
CA THR A 64 13.75 -26.56 9.10
C THR A 64 13.43 -26.46 7.59
N PRO A 65 13.87 -27.42 6.76
CA PRO A 65 13.60 -27.41 5.32
C PRO A 65 12.11 -27.31 4.97
N GLU A 66 11.25 -27.93 5.77
CA GLU A 66 9.79 -27.88 5.58
C GLU A 66 9.23 -26.47 5.77
N VAL A 67 9.66 -25.78 6.84
CA VAL A 67 9.25 -24.40 7.13
C VAL A 67 9.78 -23.45 6.07
N GLU A 68 11.01 -23.65 5.60
CA GLU A 68 11.62 -22.86 4.53
C GLU A 68 10.80 -22.95 3.24
N GLN A 69 10.37 -24.14 2.84
CA GLN A 69 9.56 -24.34 1.64
C GLN A 69 8.20 -23.65 1.75
N LEU A 70 7.52 -23.78 2.89
CA LEU A 70 6.22 -23.14 3.12
C LEU A 70 6.35 -21.60 3.16
N ALA A 71 7.37 -21.08 3.84
CA ALA A 71 7.64 -19.65 3.93
C ALA A 71 8.01 -19.06 2.56
N THR A 72 8.76 -19.78 1.74
CA THR A 72 9.10 -19.40 0.37
C THR A 72 7.84 -19.26 -0.48
N THR A 73 6.96 -20.26 -0.45
CA THR A 73 5.69 -20.24 -1.18
C THR A 73 4.83 -19.04 -0.73
N TYR A 74 4.68 -18.85 0.58
CA TYR A 74 3.94 -17.73 1.15
C TYR A 74 4.52 -16.39 0.71
N PHE A 75 5.84 -16.24 0.79
CA PHE A 75 6.53 -15.00 0.43
C PHE A 75 6.32 -14.64 -1.04
N TYR A 76 6.54 -15.60 -1.96
CA TYR A 76 6.40 -15.33 -3.40
C TYR A 76 4.97 -14.97 -3.80
N ILE A 77 3.96 -15.47 -3.11
CA ILE A 77 2.57 -15.05 -3.35
C ILE A 77 2.34 -13.65 -2.77
N CYS A 78 2.69 -13.43 -1.50
CA CYS A 78 2.40 -12.19 -0.81
C CYS A 78 3.18 -10.97 -1.34
N ILE A 79 4.38 -11.18 -1.92
CA ILE A 79 5.19 -10.06 -2.44
C ILE A 79 4.50 -9.33 -3.59
N TRP A 80 3.66 -10.01 -4.36
CA TRP A 80 2.82 -9.41 -5.40
C TRP A 80 1.75 -8.48 -4.85
N GLY A 81 1.50 -8.52 -3.56
CA GLY A 81 0.65 -7.55 -2.86
C GLY A 81 1.31 -6.22 -2.55
N ALA A 82 2.64 -6.09 -2.76
CA ALA A 82 3.38 -4.86 -2.49
C ALA A 82 2.78 -3.62 -3.19
N PRO A 83 2.45 -3.64 -4.49
CA PRO A 83 1.85 -2.49 -5.15
C PRO A 83 0.52 -2.06 -4.52
N ALA A 84 -0.33 -3.02 -4.19
CA ALA A 84 -1.62 -2.74 -3.56
C ALA A 84 -1.45 -2.17 -2.15
N THR A 85 -0.59 -2.78 -1.33
CA THR A 85 -0.38 -2.37 0.07
C THR A 85 0.29 -1.01 0.17
N LEU A 86 1.38 -0.78 -0.59
CA LEU A 86 2.10 0.48 -0.53
C LEU A 86 1.33 1.62 -1.20
N GLY A 87 0.61 1.35 -2.29
CA GLY A 87 -0.33 2.30 -2.87
C GLY A 87 -1.45 2.66 -1.91
N LEU A 88 -1.97 1.68 -1.16
CA LEU A 88 -2.99 1.90 -0.15
C LEU A 88 -2.48 2.75 1.03
N TYR A 89 -1.20 2.64 1.43
CA TYR A 89 -0.62 3.52 2.45
C TYR A 89 -0.68 4.99 2.02
N GLY A 90 -0.41 5.28 0.75
CA GLY A 90 -0.59 6.62 0.19
C GLY A 90 -2.03 7.11 0.28
N PHE A 91 -3.00 6.30 -0.16
CA PHE A 91 -4.42 6.65 -0.07
C PHE A 91 -4.90 6.80 1.37
N ALA A 92 -4.56 5.87 2.26
CA ALA A 92 -4.97 5.90 3.65
C ALA A 92 -4.40 7.14 4.37
N GLY A 93 -3.12 7.46 4.18
CA GLY A 93 -2.51 8.67 4.71
C GLY A 93 -3.20 9.92 4.17
N TRP A 94 -3.49 9.95 2.87
CA TRP A 94 -4.17 11.06 2.24
C TRP A 94 -5.61 11.26 2.76
N PHE A 95 -6.41 10.20 2.87
CA PHE A 95 -7.76 10.29 3.43
C PHE A 95 -7.75 10.80 4.88
N ILE A 96 -6.80 10.33 5.71
CA ILE A 96 -6.63 10.80 7.09
C ILE A 96 -6.26 12.29 7.09
N GLY A 97 -5.34 12.71 6.23
CA GLY A 97 -4.94 14.11 6.08
C GLY A 97 -6.09 15.03 5.59
N MET A 98 -7.02 14.49 4.82
CA MET A 98 -8.27 15.13 4.42
C MET A 98 -9.34 15.14 5.53
N GLN A 99 -8.96 14.75 6.75
CA GLN A 99 -9.84 14.60 7.92
C GLN A 99 -10.99 13.60 7.72
N ASN A 100 -10.82 12.67 6.80
CA ASN A 100 -11.80 11.62 6.51
C ASN A 100 -11.28 10.24 6.95
N SER A 101 -11.44 9.92 8.22
CA SER A 101 -11.06 8.62 8.80
C SER A 101 -12.04 7.49 8.45
N ARG A 102 -13.23 7.81 7.95
CA ARG A 102 -14.25 6.80 7.62
C ARG A 102 -13.82 5.93 6.44
N PHE A 103 -13.17 6.51 5.43
CA PHE A 103 -12.76 5.76 4.25
C PHE A 103 -11.67 4.71 4.55
N PRO A 104 -10.57 5.02 5.25
CA PRO A 104 -9.64 4.00 5.71
C PRO A 104 -10.29 2.90 6.54
N MET A 105 -11.28 3.24 7.37
CA MET A 105 -12.05 2.27 8.15
C MET A 105 -12.85 1.31 7.24
N TYR A 106 -13.60 1.84 6.28
CA TYR A 106 -14.36 1.01 5.33
C TYR A 106 -13.44 0.11 4.50
N ILE A 107 -12.30 0.63 4.06
CA ILE A 107 -11.29 -0.14 3.33
C ILE A 107 -10.77 -1.29 4.20
N ALA A 108 -10.41 -1.02 5.46
CA ALA A 108 -9.91 -2.03 6.38
C ALA A 108 -10.96 -3.13 6.66
N ILE A 109 -12.22 -2.76 6.89
CA ILE A 109 -13.32 -3.71 7.08
C ILE A 109 -13.47 -4.59 5.83
N THR A 110 -13.52 -3.98 4.65
CA THR A 110 -13.63 -4.71 3.38
C THR A 110 -12.47 -5.67 3.17
N GLN A 111 -11.23 -5.22 3.42
CA GLN A 111 -10.06 -6.09 3.32
C GLN A 111 -10.15 -7.29 4.25
N ASN A 112 -10.58 -7.09 5.51
CA ASN A 112 -10.72 -8.18 6.46
C ASN A 112 -11.79 -9.18 6.04
N ILE A 113 -12.97 -8.71 5.59
CA ILE A 113 -14.04 -9.58 5.12
C ILE A 113 -13.57 -10.38 3.90
N VAL A 114 -12.99 -9.71 2.90
CA VAL A 114 -12.48 -10.37 1.69
C VAL A 114 -11.38 -11.37 2.03
N ASN A 115 -10.47 -11.02 2.96
CA ASN A 115 -9.40 -11.92 3.39
C ASN A 115 -9.96 -13.19 4.03
N ILE A 116 -10.91 -13.07 4.97
CA ILE A 116 -11.53 -14.21 5.62
C ILE A 116 -12.24 -15.10 4.61
N VAL A 117 -13.12 -14.53 3.78
CA VAL A 117 -13.89 -15.29 2.80
C VAL A 117 -12.98 -15.96 1.79
N ALA A 118 -12.04 -15.25 1.20
CA ALA A 118 -11.12 -15.80 0.20
C ALA A 118 -10.20 -16.87 0.80
N SER A 119 -9.57 -16.60 1.97
CA SER A 119 -8.69 -17.56 2.62
C SER A 119 -9.41 -18.85 2.99
N LEU A 120 -10.61 -18.75 3.59
CA LEU A 120 -11.41 -19.95 3.90
C LEU A 120 -11.81 -20.70 2.64
N SER A 121 -12.22 -20.01 1.58
CA SER A 121 -12.58 -20.65 0.32
C SER A 121 -11.40 -21.39 -0.31
N PHE A 122 -10.22 -20.78 -0.37
CA PHE A 122 -9.03 -21.44 -0.93
C PHE A 122 -8.53 -22.60 -0.07
N VAL A 123 -8.60 -22.49 1.25
CA VAL A 123 -8.16 -23.55 2.14
C VAL A 123 -9.12 -24.73 2.14
N TYR A 124 -10.44 -24.49 2.28
CA TYR A 124 -11.42 -25.56 2.45
C TYR A 124 -11.97 -26.13 1.14
N LEU A 125 -12.16 -25.28 0.10
CA LEU A 125 -12.73 -25.76 -1.17
C LEU A 125 -11.66 -26.22 -2.15
N LEU A 126 -10.46 -25.64 -2.11
CA LEU A 126 -9.37 -25.95 -3.05
C LEU A 126 -8.17 -26.67 -2.39
N ASP A 127 -8.24 -26.96 -1.10
CA ASP A 127 -7.19 -27.63 -0.32
C ASP A 127 -5.78 -27.01 -0.46
N MET A 128 -5.73 -25.68 -0.65
CA MET A 128 -4.48 -24.96 -0.96
C MET A 128 -3.61 -24.69 0.28
N LYS A 129 -4.00 -25.11 1.47
CA LYS A 129 -3.24 -24.92 2.72
C LYS A 129 -2.64 -23.50 2.85
N VAL A 130 -1.31 -23.41 3.04
CA VAL A 130 -0.59 -22.11 3.21
C VAL A 130 -0.71 -21.21 1.97
N ALA A 131 -0.66 -21.78 0.78
CA ALA A 131 -0.83 -21.04 -0.46
C ALA A 131 -2.22 -20.38 -0.57
N GLY A 132 -3.26 -21.06 -0.04
CA GLY A 132 -4.63 -20.53 0.00
C GLY A 132 -4.75 -19.29 0.88
N VAL A 133 -4.14 -19.29 2.06
CA VAL A 133 -4.09 -18.13 2.96
C VAL A 133 -3.33 -16.97 2.31
N ALA A 134 -2.19 -17.25 1.68
CA ALA A 134 -1.39 -16.23 0.99
C ALA A 134 -2.17 -15.59 -0.16
N THR A 135 -2.85 -16.41 -0.97
CA THR A 135 -3.66 -15.93 -2.10
C THR A 135 -4.87 -15.12 -1.63
N GLY A 136 -5.55 -15.57 -0.57
CA GLY A 136 -6.65 -14.83 0.05
C GLY A 136 -6.21 -13.47 0.56
N THR A 137 -5.02 -13.39 1.18
CA THR A 137 -4.40 -12.13 1.62
C THR A 137 -4.09 -11.22 0.42
N LEU A 138 -3.55 -11.76 -0.66
CA LEU A 138 -3.25 -11.02 -1.88
C LEU A 138 -4.51 -10.40 -2.48
N ILE A 139 -5.58 -11.17 -2.61
CA ILE A 139 -6.86 -10.70 -3.12
C ILE A 139 -7.43 -9.59 -2.24
N ALA A 140 -7.36 -9.74 -0.93
CA ALA A 140 -7.85 -8.73 0.01
C ALA A 140 -7.08 -7.40 -0.11
N GLN A 141 -5.76 -7.45 -0.30
CA GLN A 141 -4.94 -6.25 -0.51
C GLN A 141 -5.36 -5.49 -1.76
N TYR A 142 -5.56 -6.20 -2.88
CA TYR A 142 -6.04 -5.58 -4.11
C TYR A 142 -7.48 -5.08 -3.99
N ALA A 143 -8.36 -5.80 -3.32
CA ALA A 143 -9.74 -5.35 -3.06
C ALA A 143 -9.75 -4.02 -2.31
N GLY A 144 -8.92 -3.89 -1.27
CA GLY A 144 -8.76 -2.62 -0.53
C GLY A 144 -8.19 -1.50 -1.38
N PHE A 145 -7.20 -1.79 -2.21
CA PHE A 145 -6.60 -0.80 -3.10
C PHE A 145 -7.58 -0.30 -4.16
N PHE A 146 -8.32 -1.20 -4.81
CA PHE A 146 -9.37 -0.83 -5.76
C PHE A 146 -10.50 -0.06 -5.10
N MET A 147 -10.89 -0.44 -3.88
CA MET A 147 -11.89 0.32 -3.11
C MET A 147 -11.39 1.74 -2.81
N ALA A 148 -10.12 1.94 -2.46
CA ALA A 148 -9.56 3.27 -2.25
C ALA A 148 -9.63 4.14 -3.51
N ILE A 149 -9.31 3.56 -4.68
CA ILE A 149 -9.43 4.23 -5.98
C ILE A 149 -10.90 4.60 -6.27
N LEU A 150 -11.83 3.68 -6.05
CA LEU A 150 -13.25 3.93 -6.26
C LEU A 150 -13.78 5.04 -5.37
N LEU A 151 -13.41 5.04 -4.07
CA LEU A 151 -13.79 6.10 -3.13
C LEU A 151 -13.22 7.46 -3.56
N TYR A 152 -11.96 7.50 -3.99
CA TYR A 152 -11.36 8.72 -4.55
C TYR A 152 -12.12 9.20 -5.79
N MET A 153 -12.38 8.31 -6.74
CA MET A 153 -13.09 8.65 -7.98
C MET A 153 -14.53 9.11 -7.73
N ARG A 154 -15.21 8.55 -6.73
CA ARG A 154 -16.61 8.87 -6.41
C ARG A 154 -16.76 10.18 -5.68
N TYR A 155 -15.90 10.44 -4.69
CA TYR A 155 -16.07 11.56 -3.75
C TYR A 155 -15.12 12.73 -4.00
N TYR A 156 -14.00 12.51 -4.68
CA TYR A 156 -12.97 13.52 -4.94
C TYR A 156 -12.69 13.73 -6.43
N SER A 157 -13.63 13.39 -7.31
CA SER A 157 -13.49 13.50 -8.76
C SER A 157 -13.15 14.91 -9.24
N ALA A 158 -13.61 15.94 -8.54
CA ALA A 158 -13.32 17.35 -8.85
C ALA A 158 -11.81 17.67 -8.78
N LEU A 159 -11.05 17.00 -7.90
CA LEU A 159 -9.61 17.17 -7.78
C LEU A 159 -8.84 16.61 -8.97
N ARG A 160 -9.40 15.62 -9.68
CA ARG A 160 -8.79 15.02 -10.88
C ARG A 160 -8.54 16.05 -12.00
N LYS A 161 -9.39 17.08 -12.12
CA LYS A 161 -9.23 18.14 -13.12
C LYS A 161 -8.05 19.07 -12.83
N ARG A 162 -7.46 18.99 -11.64
CA ARG A 162 -6.33 19.82 -11.18
C ARG A 162 -4.97 19.13 -11.29
N ILE A 163 -4.91 17.95 -11.95
CA ILE A 163 -3.67 17.18 -12.10
C ILE A 163 -2.79 17.85 -13.15
N VAL A 164 -1.64 18.38 -12.71
CA VAL A 164 -0.58 18.89 -13.59
C VAL A 164 0.64 17.99 -13.41
N TRP A 165 0.86 17.07 -14.34
CA TRP A 165 1.91 16.05 -14.25
C TRP A 165 3.32 16.61 -14.07
N LYS A 166 3.64 17.75 -14.72
CA LYS A 166 4.97 18.40 -14.61
C LYS A 166 5.32 18.83 -13.18
N GLU A 167 4.34 19.14 -12.36
CA GLU A 167 4.54 19.65 -10.99
C GLU A 167 4.62 18.54 -9.95
N ILE A 168 4.24 17.30 -10.30
CA ILE A 168 4.30 16.15 -9.41
C ILE A 168 5.75 15.73 -9.17
N ILE A 169 6.59 15.76 -10.23
CA ILE A 169 7.98 15.25 -10.24
C ILE A 169 9.01 16.35 -9.95
N GLN A 170 8.61 17.52 -9.49
CA GLN A 170 9.57 18.58 -9.16
C GLN A 170 10.54 18.14 -8.06
N LYS A 171 11.86 18.28 -8.32
CA LYS A 171 12.93 17.83 -7.42
C LYS A 171 12.81 18.39 -6.00
N GLN A 172 12.49 19.69 -5.87
CA GLN A 172 12.34 20.34 -4.55
C GLN A 172 11.15 19.77 -3.75
N ALA A 173 10.03 19.50 -4.41
CA ALA A 173 8.86 18.95 -3.78
C ALA A 173 9.04 17.48 -3.38
N MET A 174 9.74 16.69 -4.20
CA MET A 174 10.15 15.33 -3.86
C MET A 174 11.14 15.31 -2.68
N TYR A 175 12.12 16.20 -2.68
CA TYR A 175 13.08 16.31 -1.57
C TYR A 175 12.36 16.63 -0.25
N ARG A 176 11.44 17.60 -0.25
CA ARG A 176 10.63 17.94 0.93
C ARG A 176 9.75 16.78 1.38
N PHE A 177 9.15 16.04 0.44
CA PHE A 177 8.36 14.85 0.74
C PHE A 177 9.19 13.78 1.46
N PHE A 178 10.41 13.49 0.98
CA PHE A 178 11.31 12.54 1.63
C PHE A 178 11.86 13.04 2.97
N GLN A 179 12.14 14.33 3.11
CA GLN A 179 12.62 14.91 4.36
C GLN A 179 11.58 14.77 5.49
N VAL A 180 10.32 15.09 5.23
CA VAL A 180 9.22 14.94 6.20
C VAL A 180 8.94 13.46 6.55
N ASN A 181 9.23 12.54 5.64
CA ASN A 181 9.05 11.11 5.89
C ASN A 181 10.26 10.46 6.57
N ARG A 182 11.40 11.17 6.72
CA ARG A 182 12.60 10.65 7.39
C ARG A 182 12.57 10.91 8.90
N ASP A 183 12.01 12.03 9.32
CA ASP A 183 11.88 12.46 10.71
C ASP A 183 10.66 11.83 11.37
#